data_63077fc43ed6448031aec67e022808b9
#
_entry.id   63077fc43ed6448031aec67e022808b9
#
_cell.length_a   1.000
_cell.length_b   1.000
_cell.length_c   1.000
_cell.angle_alpha   90.00
_cell.angle_beta   90.00
_cell.angle_gamma   90.00
#
_symmetry.space_group_name_H-M   'P 1'
#
loop_
_entity.id
_entity.type
_entity.pdbx_description
1 polymer ?
#
loop_
_entity_poly.entity_id
_entity_poly.type
_entity_poly.pdbx_seq_one_letter_code
_entity_poly.pdbx_strand_id
1 'polypeptide(L)'
;MACANGVKPLRKKKIEENLVENLKTEKKAMSTSMVRQEMPEFTMDAFDSMTGHFKTVSSNDYKGKWTVVCFYPADFTFVCPTEIAAMNAYYDEFQTLGVEILAVSVDSKFSHKRFVETEPLLKGLKLTIGADANQDVSRAFGVLVEEEGVALRGRFLFNPDGVCVAQEVQADSVGRNVKEFLRQIQAWQHASRTGEVCPAGWVPGKKTLPVNTDMEKMAGRVGDYITLEEILG
;
A
#
# COMPACT_ATOMS: atom_id res chain seq x y z
N MET A 1 -56.04 -2.39 -41.37
CA MET A 1 -54.65 -2.16 -41.74
C MET A 1 -53.88 -1.88 -40.48
N ALA A 2 -53.12 -2.83 -39.95
CA ALA A 2 -52.36 -2.72 -38.71
C ALA A 2 -50.87 -2.52 -39.08
N CYS A 3 -50.31 -1.38 -38.67
CA CYS A 3 -48.88 -1.11 -38.83
C CYS A 3 -48.10 -1.75 -37.68
N ALA A 4 -47.37 -2.80 -37.95
CA ALA A 4 -46.40 -3.40 -37.05
C ALA A 4 -45.13 -2.54 -37.05
N ASN A 5 -44.87 -1.82 -35.96
CA ASN A 5 -43.61 -1.13 -35.73
C ASN A 5 -42.56 -2.12 -35.18
N GLY A 6 -41.70 -2.63 -36.06
CA GLY A 6 -40.54 -3.43 -35.67
C GLY A 6 -39.50 -2.60 -34.94
N VAL A 7 -39.25 -2.89 -33.70
CA VAL A 7 -38.15 -2.32 -32.90
C VAL A 7 -36.84 -2.84 -33.46
N LYS A 8 -35.96 -1.94 -33.94
CA LYS A 8 -34.71 -2.27 -34.61
C LYS A 8 -33.74 -3.06 -33.70
N PRO A 9 -33.09 -4.15 -34.20
CA PRO A 9 -32.23 -5.03 -33.41
C PRO A 9 -30.99 -4.36 -32.78
N LEU A 10 -30.56 -3.22 -33.32
CA LEU A 10 -29.38 -2.46 -32.87
C LEU A 10 -29.46 -1.90 -31.43
N ARG A 11 -30.68 -1.74 -30.89
CA ARG A 11 -30.86 -1.19 -29.55
C ARG A 11 -30.62 -2.23 -28.45
N LYS A 12 -30.91 -3.51 -28.70
CA LYS A 12 -30.69 -4.61 -27.76
C LYS A 12 -29.19 -4.89 -27.54
N LYS A 13 -28.43 -4.96 -28.66
CA LYS A 13 -27.00 -5.26 -28.63
C LYS A 13 -26.19 -4.22 -27.84
N LYS A 14 -26.51 -2.94 -28.01
CA LYS A 14 -25.85 -1.84 -27.29
C LYS A 14 -26.20 -1.80 -25.77
N ILE A 15 -27.40 -2.26 -25.43
CA ILE A 15 -27.81 -2.39 -24.00
C ILE A 15 -27.07 -3.56 -23.34
N GLU A 16 -26.94 -4.69 -24.03
CA GLU A 16 -26.21 -5.86 -23.54
C GLU A 16 -24.70 -5.58 -23.41
N GLU A 17 -24.10 -4.90 -24.39
CA GLU A 17 -22.70 -4.47 -24.34
C GLU A 17 -22.44 -3.51 -23.15
N ASN A 18 -23.30 -2.51 -22.96
CA ASN A 18 -23.21 -1.58 -21.81
C ASN A 18 -23.46 -2.29 -20.47
N LEU A 19 -24.35 -3.28 -20.42
CA LEU A 19 -24.61 -4.05 -19.20
C LEU A 19 -23.40 -4.93 -18.82
N VAL A 20 -22.77 -5.55 -19.82
CA VAL A 20 -21.54 -6.35 -19.63
C VAL A 20 -20.35 -5.48 -19.21
N GLU A 21 -20.25 -4.27 -19.77
CA GLU A 21 -19.20 -3.31 -19.40
C GLU A 21 -19.42 -2.76 -17.96
N ASN A 22 -20.65 -2.43 -17.60
CA ASN A 22 -21.02 -2.06 -16.23
C ASN A 22 -20.78 -3.21 -15.24
N LEU A 23 -21.15 -4.45 -15.57
CA LEU A 23 -20.88 -5.62 -14.73
C LEU A 23 -19.38 -5.92 -14.57
N LYS A 24 -18.57 -5.62 -15.60
CA LYS A 24 -17.10 -5.73 -15.51
C LYS A 24 -16.53 -4.61 -14.64
N THR A 25 -17.08 -3.41 -14.72
CA THR A 25 -16.70 -2.26 -13.91
C THR A 25 -17.10 -2.48 -12.45
N GLU A 26 -18.31 -2.98 -12.19
CA GLU A 26 -18.77 -3.34 -10.84
C GLU A 26 -17.97 -4.52 -10.25
N LYS A 27 -17.59 -5.53 -11.04
CA LYS A 27 -16.69 -6.61 -10.57
C LYS A 27 -15.30 -6.10 -10.24
N LYS A 28 -14.79 -5.08 -10.94
CA LYS A 28 -13.52 -4.42 -10.62
C LYS A 28 -13.62 -3.59 -9.33
N ALA A 29 -14.81 -3.05 -9.04
CA ALA A 29 -15.08 -2.32 -7.79
C ALA A 29 -15.23 -3.21 -6.55
N MET A 30 -15.32 -4.54 -6.69
CA MET A 30 -15.51 -5.48 -5.57
C MET A 30 -14.20 -6.04 -4.97
N SER A 31 -13.04 -5.65 -5.44
CA SER A 31 -11.80 -6.03 -4.76
C SER A 31 -11.45 -4.97 -3.71
N THR A 32 -11.77 -5.24 -2.45
CA THR A 32 -11.36 -4.41 -1.29
C THR A 32 -9.87 -4.51 -0.99
N SER A 33 -9.14 -5.43 -1.64
CA SER A 33 -7.70 -5.62 -1.49
C SER A 33 -6.93 -4.97 -2.62
N MET A 34 -5.91 -4.19 -2.28
CA MET A 34 -4.94 -3.62 -3.23
C MET A 34 -3.90 -4.65 -3.68
N VAL A 35 -3.74 -5.78 -2.96
CA VAL A 35 -2.74 -6.80 -3.29
C VAL A 35 -2.95 -7.37 -4.69
N ARG A 36 -1.88 -7.43 -5.49
CA ARG A 36 -1.83 -7.78 -6.91
C ARG A 36 -2.43 -6.73 -7.85
N GLN A 37 -2.74 -5.53 -7.37
CA GLN A 37 -3.16 -4.41 -8.22
C GLN A 37 -2.00 -3.43 -8.41
N GLU A 38 -2.03 -2.70 -9.51
CA GLU A 38 -1.10 -1.61 -9.76
C GLU A 38 -1.39 -0.43 -8.82
N MET A 39 -0.35 0.34 -8.50
CA MET A 39 -0.49 1.57 -7.73
C MET A 39 -1.47 2.51 -8.44
N PRO A 40 -2.52 2.99 -7.77
CA PRO A 40 -3.40 3.99 -8.36
C PRO A 40 -2.63 5.22 -8.82
N GLU A 41 -3.02 5.79 -9.95
CA GLU A 41 -2.47 7.06 -10.39
C GLU A 41 -2.91 8.19 -9.46
N PHE A 42 -1.95 8.99 -9.01
CA PHE A 42 -2.22 10.17 -8.20
C PHE A 42 -1.21 11.28 -8.47
N THR A 43 -1.63 12.49 -8.17
CA THR A 43 -0.78 13.68 -8.05
C THR A 43 -1.33 14.52 -6.90
N MET A 44 -0.48 14.88 -5.93
CA MET A 44 -0.90 15.68 -4.78
C MET A 44 0.22 16.61 -4.32
N ASP A 45 -0.15 17.66 -3.61
CA ASP A 45 0.79 18.49 -2.87
C ASP A 45 1.43 17.66 -1.73
N ALA A 46 2.63 18.06 -1.32
CA ALA A 46 3.32 17.40 -0.22
C ALA A 46 4.21 18.40 0.55
N PHE A 47 4.53 18.04 1.77
CA PHE A 47 5.58 18.65 2.56
C PHE A 47 6.79 17.71 2.64
N ASP A 48 7.94 18.20 2.23
CA ASP A 48 9.22 17.51 2.34
C ASP A 48 9.90 17.92 3.64
N SER A 49 9.91 17.03 4.62
CA SER A 49 10.44 17.35 5.95
C SER A 49 11.96 17.50 5.96
N MET A 50 12.69 16.88 5.03
CA MET A 50 14.16 17.01 4.95
C MET A 50 14.59 18.39 4.49
N THR A 51 13.88 18.93 3.51
CA THR A 51 14.20 20.24 2.93
C THR A 51 13.43 21.39 3.56
N GLY A 52 12.32 21.09 4.25
CA GLY A 52 11.40 22.08 4.79
C GLY A 52 10.53 22.79 3.75
N HIS A 53 10.53 22.29 2.50
CA HIS A 53 9.83 22.91 1.38
C HIS A 53 8.57 22.14 0.97
N PHE A 54 7.66 22.84 0.33
CA PHE A 54 6.54 22.21 -0.35
C PHE A 54 6.97 21.70 -1.73
N LYS A 55 6.39 20.57 -2.12
CA LYS A 55 6.56 19.99 -3.46
C LYS A 55 5.26 19.34 -3.92
N THR A 56 5.22 18.91 -5.16
CA THR A 56 4.20 18.02 -5.69
C THR A 56 4.80 16.62 -5.81
N VAL A 57 4.04 15.60 -5.49
CA VAL A 57 4.40 14.19 -5.66
C VAL A 57 3.36 13.48 -6.51
N SER A 58 3.79 12.50 -7.28
CA SER A 58 2.92 11.68 -8.13
C SER A 58 3.29 10.21 -8.04
N SER A 59 2.39 9.32 -8.43
CA SER A 59 2.67 7.88 -8.53
C SER A 59 3.86 7.58 -9.46
N ASN A 60 4.12 8.43 -10.45
CA ASN A 60 5.24 8.28 -11.37
C ASN A 60 6.62 8.42 -10.72
N ASP A 61 6.73 9.16 -9.60
CA ASP A 61 7.99 9.37 -8.87
C ASP A 61 8.50 8.09 -8.21
N TYR A 62 7.63 7.09 -8.07
CA TYR A 62 7.88 5.83 -7.40
C TYR A 62 8.07 4.65 -8.37
N LYS A 63 7.93 4.85 -9.68
CA LYS A 63 8.14 3.80 -10.69
C LYS A 63 9.57 3.25 -10.64
N GLY A 64 9.69 1.95 -10.72
CA GLY A 64 10.99 1.25 -10.67
C GLY A 64 11.59 1.10 -9.27
N LYS A 65 10.84 1.48 -8.21
CA LYS A 65 11.33 1.46 -6.83
C LYS A 65 10.40 0.62 -5.94
N TRP A 66 10.99 -0.02 -4.93
CA TRP A 66 10.21 -0.48 -3.80
C TRP A 66 9.62 0.72 -3.07
N THR A 67 8.31 0.72 -2.86
CA THR A 67 7.63 1.91 -2.32
C THR A 67 6.64 1.52 -1.24
N VAL A 68 6.68 2.29 -0.15
CA VAL A 68 5.68 2.25 0.92
C VAL A 68 4.81 3.48 0.84
N VAL A 69 3.50 3.29 0.67
CA VAL A 69 2.50 4.35 0.87
C VAL A 69 1.80 4.08 2.19
N CYS A 70 1.92 5.02 3.13
CA CYS A 70 1.48 4.85 4.51
C CYS A 70 0.47 5.94 4.88
N PHE A 71 -0.80 5.58 4.90
CA PHE A 71 -1.89 6.47 5.32
C PHE A 71 -2.01 6.53 6.84
N TYR A 72 -2.37 7.69 7.36
CA TYR A 72 -2.73 7.91 8.74
C TYR A 72 -3.92 8.88 8.83
N PRO A 73 -4.76 8.81 9.89
CA PRO A 73 -5.99 9.58 9.98
C PRO A 73 -5.83 11.09 9.85
N ALA A 74 -5.04 11.72 10.74
CA ALA A 74 -4.86 13.17 10.73
C ALA A 74 -3.62 13.63 11.52
N ASP A 75 -3.15 14.83 11.20
CA ASP A 75 -2.18 15.58 11.97
C ASP A 75 -2.71 15.92 13.37
N PHE A 76 -1.83 16.23 14.31
CA PHE A 76 -2.16 16.67 15.68
C PHE A 76 -3.04 15.71 16.49
N THR A 77 -2.97 14.40 16.18
CA THR A 77 -3.66 13.33 16.92
C THR A 77 -2.69 12.59 17.86
N PHE A 78 -3.08 11.43 18.39
CA PHE A 78 -2.35 10.76 19.46
C PHE A 78 -1.44 9.64 18.95
N VAL A 79 -1.95 8.72 18.13
CA VAL A 79 -1.23 7.56 17.62
C VAL A 79 -0.40 7.92 16.38
N CYS A 80 -0.90 8.81 15.51
CA CYS A 80 -0.26 9.16 14.24
C CYS A 80 1.19 9.63 14.38
N PRO A 81 1.53 10.57 15.30
CA PRO A 81 2.92 10.98 15.45
C PRO A 81 3.84 9.85 15.90
N THR A 82 3.34 8.87 16.67
CA THR A 82 4.14 7.72 17.11
C THR A 82 4.49 6.79 15.95
N GLU A 83 3.57 6.58 15.01
CA GLU A 83 3.81 5.77 13.81
C GLU A 83 4.81 6.43 12.86
N ILE A 84 4.63 7.74 12.60
CA ILE A 84 5.52 8.54 11.75
C ILE A 84 6.93 8.59 12.36
N ALA A 85 7.04 8.81 13.67
CA ALA A 85 8.30 8.81 14.38
C ALA A 85 8.98 7.43 14.34
N ALA A 86 8.22 6.33 14.50
CA ALA A 86 8.74 4.98 14.39
C ALA A 86 9.26 4.69 12.97
N MET A 87 8.57 5.11 11.92
CA MET A 87 9.05 4.98 10.54
C MET A 87 10.32 5.81 10.32
N ASN A 88 10.38 7.01 10.87
CA ASN A 88 11.58 7.86 10.81
C ASN A 88 12.77 7.26 11.54
N ALA A 89 12.55 6.60 12.68
CA ALA A 89 13.61 5.94 13.45
C ALA A 89 14.30 4.81 12.65
N TYR A 90 13.58 4.20 11.73
CA TYR A 90 14.08 3.16 10.83
C TYR A 90 14.32 3.66 9.39
N TYR A 91 14.40 4.98 9.19
CA TYR A 91 14.54 5.55 7.85
C TYR A 91 15.79 5.05 7.12
N ASP A 92 16.92 4.96 7.81
CA ASP A 92 18.19 4.56 7.20
C ASP A 92 18.17 3.06 6.80
N GLU A 93 17.44 2.21 7.52
CA GLU A 93 17.19 0.82 7.16
C GLU A 93 16.32 0.72 5.90
N PHE A 94 15.26 1.51 5.79
CA PHE A 94 14.46 1.59 4.56
C PHE A 94 15.31 2.02 3.36
N GLN A 95 16.16 3.04 3.55
CA GLN A 95 17.07 3.49 2.48
C GLN A 95 18.08 2.41 2.08
N THR A 96 18.63 1.67 3.04
CA THR A 96 19.54 0.54 2.77
C THR A 96 18.85 -0.55 1.95
N LEU A 97 17.57 -0.75 2.14
CA LEU A 97 16.73 -1.67 1.35
C LEU A 97 16.26 -1.05 0.01
N GLY A 98 16.61 0.20 -0.31
CA GLY A 98 16.17 0.88 -1.51
C GLY A 98 14.66 1.14 -1.55
N VAL A 99 14.07 1.42 -0.39
CA VAL A 99 12.62 1.62 -0.23
C VAL A 99 12.30 3.10 -0.06
N GLU A 100 11.46 3.63 -0.94
CA GLU A 100 10.88 4.97 -0.81
C GLU A 100 9.66 4.94 0.11
N ILE A 101 9.47 6.01 0.89
CA ILE A 101 8.35 6.12 1.83
C ILE A 101 7.58 7.41 1.56
N LEU A 102 6.27 7.26 1.38
CA LEU A 102 5.31 8.36 1.33
C LEU A 102 4.30 8.19 2.46
N ALA A 103 4.32 9.10 3.44
CA ALA A 103 3.24 9.21 4.41
C ALA A 103 2.12 10.07 3.81
N VAL A 104 0.85 9.76 4.09
CA VAL A 104 -0.30 10.48 3.51
C VAL A 104 -1.38 10.66 4.56
N SER A 105 -1.95 11.86 4.65
CA SER A 105 -3.23 12.11 5.30
C SER A 105 -4.07 13.10 4.50
N VAL A 106 -5.31 13.28 4.90
CA VAL A 106 -6.26 14.23 4.27
C VAL A 106 -6.01 15.69 4.65
N ASP A 107 -5.01 15.95 5.47
CA ASP A 107 -4.63 17.32 5.86
C ASP A 107 -3.93 18.06 4.72
N SER A 108 -3.86 19.39 4.85
CA SER A 108 -3.15 20.24 3.91
C SER A 108 -1.64 20.22 4.11
N LYS A 109 -0.87 20.50 3.08
CA LYS A 109 0.61 20.65 3.18
C LYS A 109 1.04 21.67 4.24
N PHE A 110 0.21 22.68 4.53
CA PHE A 110 0.47 23.68 5.57
C PHE A 110 0.30 23.10 6.97
N SER A 111 -0.70 22.23 7.14
CA SER A 111 -0.90 21.46 8.38
C SER A 111 0.30 20.54 8.62
N HIS A 112 0.71 19.75 7.64
CA HIS A 112 1.89 18.88 7.73
C HIS A 112 3.14 19.62 8.15
N LYS A 113 3.41 20.78 7.52
CA LYS A 113 4.56 21.61 7.92
C LYS A 113 4.48 22.01 9.39
N ARG A 114 3.33 22.54 9.82
CA ARG A 114 3.16 22.97 11.21
C ARG A 114 3.20 21.80 12.19
N PHE A 115 2.62 20.68 11.84
CA PHE A 115 2.65 19.44 12.64
C PHE A 115 4.09 18.97 12.87
N VAL A 116 4.90 18.87 11.81
CA VAL A 116 6.31 18.48 11.93
C VAL A 116 7.14 19.48 12.74
N GLU A 117 6.87 20.78 12.61
CA GLU A 117 7.59 21.82 13.34
C GLU A 117 7.27 21.85 14.85
N THR A 118 6.07 21.40 15.24
CA THR A 118 5.59 21.56 16.62
C THR A 118 5.49 20.27 17.42
N GLU A 119 5.42 19.11 16.74
CA GLU A 119 5.34 17.81 17.41
C GLU A 119 6.76 17.34 17.78
N PRO A 120 7.10 17.23 19.10
CA PRO A 120 8.45 16.87 19.51
C PRO A 120 8.95 15.52 18.98
N LEU A 121 8.05 14.54 18.81
CA LEU A 121 8.39 13.22 18.27
C LEU A 121 8.83 13.27 16.81
N LEU A 122 8.46 14.32 16.07
CA LEU A 122 8.76 14.48 14.65
C LEU A 122 10.00 15.34 14.38
N LYS A 123 10.73 15.71 15.45
CA LYS A 123 11.96 16.46 15.30
C LYS A 123 12.99 15.69 14.46
N GLY A 124 13.44 16.29 13.37
CA GLY A 124 14.40 15.66 12.45
C GLY A 124 13.74 14.61 11.53
N LEU A 125 12.45 14.73 11.27
CA LEU A 125 11.73 13.88 10.33
C LEU A 125 12.37 13.94 8.94
N LYS A 126 12.56 12.78 8.32
CA LYS A 126 13.15 12.61 6.98
C LYS A 126 12.11 12.23 5.91
N LEU A 127 10.85 12.09 6.27
CA LEU A 127 9.81 11.61 5.38
C LEU A 127 9.17 12.75 4.58
N THR A 128 8.67 12.42 3.40
CA THR A 128 7.71 13.24 2.66
C THR A 128 6.30 12.92 3.13
N ILE A 129 5.49 13.96 3.37
CA ILE A 129 4.08 13.80 3.76
C ILE A 129 3.21 14.38 2.63
N GLY A 130 2.42 13.52 2.00
CA GLY A 130 1.45 13.84 0.97
C GLY A 130 0.15 14.39 1.55
N ALA A 131 -0.34 15.45 0.95
CA ALA A 131 -1.53 16.19 1.35
C ALA A 131 -2.72 15.81 0.46
N ASP A 132 -3.49 14.80 0.86
CA ASP A 132 -4.68 14.31 0.14
C ASP A 132 -5.94 15.08 0.55
N ALA A 133 -5.90 16.41 0.48
CA ALA A 133 -6.96 17.29 0.97
C ALA A 133 -8.31 17.12 0.21
N ASN A 134 -8.29 16.59 -0.99
CA ASN A 134 -9.50 16.24 -1.75
C ASN A 134 -9.95 14.78 -1.55
N GLN A 135 -9.21 14.00 -0.75
CA GLN A 135 -9.51 12.61 -0.37
C GLN A 135 -9.49 11.60 -1.54
N ASP A 136 -9.05 11.98 -2.71
CA ASP A 136 -9.08 11.13 -3.90
C ASP A 136 -8.10 9.97 -3.78
N VAL A 137 -6.91 10.20 -3.20
CA VAL A 137 -5.89 9.17 -3.03
C VAL A 137 -6.31 8.16 -1.96
N SER A 138 -6.80 8.62 -0.81
CA SER A 138 -7.33 7.76 0.24
C SER A 138 -8.50 6.91 -0.24
N ARG A 139 -9.37 7.47 -1.08
CA ARG A 139 -10.48 6.76 -1.73
C ARG A 139 -9.98 5.72 -2.73
N ALA A 140 -9.01 6.07 -3.58
CA ALA A 140 -8.44 5.17 -4.58
C ALA A 140 -7.72 3.97 -3.94
N PHE A 141 -7.11 4.15 -2.75
CA PHE A 141 -6.49 3.08 -1.98
C PHE A 141 -7.48 2.30 -1.09
N GLY A 142 -8.76 2.70 -1.07
CA GLY A 142 -9.80 2.02 -0.29
C GLY A 142 -9.64 2.16 1.22
N VAL A 143 -9.04 3.26 1.68
CA VAL A 143 -8.81 3.52 3.11
C VAL A 143 -9.59 4.73 3.63
N LEU A 144 -10.33 5.45 2.78
CA LEU A 144 -11.14 6.58 3.21
C LEU A 144 -12.37 6.11 3.99
N VAL A 145 -12.60 6.70 5.15
CA VAL A 145 -13.86 6.64 5.90
C VAL A 145 -14.70 7.84 5.47
N GLU A 146 -15.63 7.62 4.54
CA GLU A 146 -16.37 8.70 3.88
C GLU A 146 -17.16 9.58 4.88
N GLU A 147 -17.73 8.97 5.93
CA GLU A 147 -18.52 9.66 6.95
C GLU A 147 -17.67 10.56 7.85
N GLU A 148 -16.39 10.23 8.04
CA GLU A 148 -15.47 10.96 8.92
C GLU A 148 -14.54 11.88 8.13
N GLY A 149 -14.38 11.63 6.83
CA GLY A 149 -13.49 12.36 5.94
C GLY A 149 -12.00 12.16 6.27
N VAL A 150 -11.63 11.03 6.89
CA VAL A 150 -10.24 10.69 7.25
C VAL A 150 -9.84 9.32 6.69
N ALA A 151 -8.55 9.08 6.59
CA ALA A 151 -8.06 7.77 6.18
C ALA A 151 -7.91 6.82 7.38
N LEU A 152 -8.19 5.54 7.18
CA LEU A 152 -7.75 4.47 8.06
C LEU A 152 -6.22 4.38 8.09
N ARG A 153 -5.66 3.66 9.06
CA ARG A 153 -4.22 3.33 9.10
C ARG A 153 -3.88 2.29 8.05
N GLY A 154 -3.82 2.73 6.78
CA GLY A 154 -3.45 1.89 5.64
C GLY A 154 -1.95 1.93 5.38
N ARG A 155 -1.33 0.78 5.10
CA ARG A 155 0.07 0.66 4.70
C ARG A 155 0.18 -0.33 3.56
N PHE A 156 0.78 0.10 2.45
CA PHE A 156 0.86 -0.64 1.20
C PHE A 156 2.30 -0.72 0.75
N LEU A 157 2.76 -1.92 0.39
CA LEU A 157 4.07 -2.15 -0.19
C LEU A 157 3.94 -2.48 -1.67
N PHE A 158 4.58 -1.68 -2.49
CA PHE A 158 4.66 -1.87 -3.94
C PHE A 158 6.06 -2.33 -4.34
N ASN A 159 6.12 -3.29 -5.25
CA ASN A 159 7.36 -3.72 -5.88
C ASN A 159 7.80 -2.73 -6.99
N PRO A 160 8.99 -2.88 -7.60
CA PRO A 160 9.46 -2.01 -8.67
C PRO A 160 8.57 -1.99 -9.93
N ASP A 161 7.77 -3.04 -10.16
CA ASP A 161 6.80 -3.08 -11.25
C ASP A 161 5.54 -2.24 -10.96
N GLY A 162 5.47 -1.61 -9.78
CA GLY A 162 4.33 -0.83 -9.33
C GLY A 162 3.16 -1.66 -8.82
N VAL A 163 3.36 -2.96 -8.58
CA VAL A 163 2.31 -3.88 -8.10
C VAL A 163 2.36 -4.00 -6.59
N CYS A 164 1.20 -3.86 -5.93
CA CYS A 164 1.06 -4.06 -4.49
C CYS A 164 1.30 -5.53 -4.12
N VAL A 165 2.28 -5.80 -3.27
CA VAL A 165 2.62 -7.15 -2.81
C VAL A 165 2.16 -7.44 -1.38
N ALA A 166 1.93 -6.39 -0.57
CA ALA A 166 1.43 -6.53 0.79
C ALA A 166 0.64 -5.28 1.21
N GLN A 167 -0.39 -5.47 2.01
CA GLN A 167 -1.13 -4.38 2.65
C GLN A 167 -1.48 -4.73 4.09
N GLU A 168 -1.57 -3.69 4.91
CA GLU A 168 -2.10 -3.74 6.27
C GLU A 168 -3.03 -2.54 6.45
N VAL A 169 -4.26 -2.77 6.86
CA VAL A 169 -5.23 -1.71 7.15
C VAL A 169 -5.82 -1.95 8.52
N GLN A 170 -5.71 -0.97 9.39
CA GLN A 170 -6.18 -1.03 10.78
C GLN A 170 -7.10 0.14 11.10
N ALA A 171 -7.99 -0.07 12.07
CA ALA A 171 -8.74 1.00 12.72
C ALA A 171 -7.83 1.87 13.60
N ASP A 172 -8.36 2.97 14.10
CA ASP A 172 -7.58 4.10 14.61
C ASP A 172 -6.86 3.88 15.94
N SER A 173 -7.29 2.91 16.76
CA SER A 173 -6.87 2.80 18.16
C SER A 173 -5.49 2.15 18.35
N VAL A 174 -4.94 1.48 17.35
CA VAL A 174 -3.69 0.70 17.47
C VAL A 174 -2.70 1.09 16.37
N GLY A 175 -1.50 1.51 16.77
CA GLY A 175 -0.39 1.81 15.88
C GLY A 175 0.26 0.54 15.29
N ARG A 176 0.75 0.65 14.05
CA ARG A 176 1.35 -0.46 13.30
C ARG A 176 2.80 -0.73 13.70
N ASN A 177 3.22 -1.97 13.63
CA ASN A 177 4.59 -2.38 13.96
C ASN A 177 5.55 -2.17 12.78
N VAL A 178 6.48 -1.22 12.89
CA VAL A 178 7.45 -0.91 11.84
C VAL A 178 8.52 -1.99 11.70
N LYS A 179 8.96 -2.61 12.80
CA LYS A 179 9.96 -3.69 12.78
C LYS A 179 9.48 -4.91 12.01
N GLU A 180 8.24 -5.33 12.26
CA GLU A 180 7.63 -6.43 11.53
C GLU A 180 7.48 -6.08 10.04
N PHE A 181 7.16 -4.84 9.73
CA PHE A 181 7.06 -4.41 8.35
C PHE A 181 8.40 -4.44 7.60
N LEU A 182 9.48 -4.02 8.23
CA LEU A 182 10.84 -4.16 7.67
C LEU A 182 11.17 -5.63 7.39
N ARG A 183 10.85 -6.52 8.32
CA ARG A 183 11.00 -7.97 8.12
C ARG A 183 10.22 -8.45 6.88
N GLN A 184 8.97 -8.00 6.72
CA GLN A 184 8.15 -8.35 5.55
C GLN A 184 8.76 -7.81 4.25
N ILE A 185 9.24 -6.58 4.22
CA ILE A 185 9.91 -6.00 3.05
C ILE A 185 11.12 -6.85 2.65
N GLN A 186 11.97 -7.22 3.61
CA GLN A 186 13.13 -8.09 3.36
C GLN A 186 12.72 -9.44 2.78
N ALA A 187 11.62 -10.03 3.30
CA ALA A 187 11.09 -11.28 2.77
C ALA A 187 10.57 -11.14 1.34
N TRP A 188 9.83 -10.07 1.03
CA TRP A 188 9.35 -9.79 -0.32
C TRP A 188 10.47 -9.53 -1.31
N GLN A 189 11.50 -8.77 -0.91
CA GLN A 189 12.68 -8.54 -1.74
C GLN A 189 13.48 -9.82 -1.98
N HIS A 190 13.61 -10.67 -0.97
CA HIS A 190 14.25 -11.97 -1.12
C HIS A 190 13.50 -12.86 -2.11
N ALA A 191 12.20 -13.04 -1.91
CA ALA A 191 11.35 -13.85 -2.79
C ALA A 191 11.34 -13.33 -4.24
N SER A 192 11.27 -12.01 -4.44
CA SER A 192 11.34 -11.38 -5.76
C SER A 192 12.65 -11.63 -6.48
N ARG A 193 13.77 -11.64 -5.76
CA ARG A 193 15.12 -11.83 -6.32
C ARG A 193 15.45 -13.29 -6.61
N THR A 194 15.02 -14.21 -5.74
CA THR A 194 15.44 -15.62 -5.80
C THR A 194 14.40 -16.54 -6.40
N GLY A 195 13.11 -16.15 -6.41
CA GLY A 195 11.99 -17.02 -6.76
C GLY A 195 11.67 -18.07 -5.68
N GLU A 196 12.38 -18.06 -4.54
CA GLU A 196 12.08 -18.92 -3.40
C GLU A 196 10.93 -18.35 -2.57
N VAL A 197 10.28 -19.17 -1.76
CA VAL A 197 9.26 -18.69 -0.84
C VAL A 197 9.77 -18.65 0.59
N CYS A 198 9.42 -17.57 1.28
CA CYS A 198 9.78 -17.34 2.68
C CYS A 198 8.68 -17.95 3.58
N PRO A 199 9.03 -18.88 4.47
CA PRO A 199 8.08 -19.40 5.45
C PRO A 199 7.61 -18.34 6.45
N ALA A 200 6.61 -18.68 7.26
CA ALA A 200 6.11 -17.80 8.31
C ALA A 200 7.27 -17.35 9.24
N GLY A 201 7.27 -16.08 9.63
CA GLY A 201 8.30 -15.54 10.51
C GLY A 201 9.71 -15.42 9.91
N TRP A 202 9.89 -15.71 8.62
CA TRP A 202 11.22 -15.68 7.99
C TRP A 202 11.94 -14.34 8.19
N VAL A 203 13.22 -14.43 8.49
CA VAL A 203 14.16 -13.29 8.56
C VAL A 203 15.37 -13.58 7.67
N PRO A 204 16.13 -12.55 7.23
CA PRO A 204 17.36 -12.73 6.45
C PRO A 204 18.32 -13.74 7.08
N GLY A 205 18.85 -14.65 6.23
CA GLY A 205 19.74 -15.73 6.64
C GLY A 205 19.06 -17.00 7.13
N LYS A 206 17.75 -17.00 7.32
CA LYS A 206 16.99 -18.23 7.62
C LYS A 206 16.61 -18.98 6.36
N LYS A 207 16.27 -20.26 6.52
CA LYS A 207 15.93 -21.19 5.46
C LYS A 207 14.70 -20.75 4.68
N THR A 208 14.74 -20.91 3.36
CA THR A 208 13.64 -20.71 2.41
C THR A 208 13.21 -22.05 1.80
N LEU A 209 12.10 -22.03 1.06
CA LEU A 209 11.58 -23.20 0.37
C LEU A 209 11.74 -23.03 -1.14
N PRO A 210 12.52 -23.87 -1.84
CA PRO A 210 12.79 -23.76 -3.27
C PRO A 210 11.67 -24.38 -4.11
N VAL A 211 10.47 -23.82 -4.07
CA VAL A 211 9.26 -24.35 -4.73
C VAL A 211 9.38 -24.49 -6.24
N ASN A 212 10.28 -23.75 -6.88
CA ASN A 212 10.52 -23.80 -8.32
C ASN A 212 11.24 -25.08 -8.80
N THR A 213 11.89 -25.83 -7.92
CA THR A 213 12.66 -27.04 -8.28
C THR A 213 12.00 -28.33 -7.81
N ASP A 214 11.27 -28.32 -6.70
CA ASP A 214 10.77 -29.53 -6.04
C ASP A 214 9.29 -29.41 -5.63
N MET A 215 8.50 -28.56 -6.31
CA MET A 215 7.12 -28.24 -5.91
C MET A 215 6.23 -29.49 -5.73
N GLU A 216 6.30 -30.43 -6.67
CA GLU A 216 5.48 -31.65 -6.61
C GLU A 216 5.86 -32.54 -5.41
N LYS A 217 7.16 -32.62 -5.07
CA LYS A 217 7.64 -33.41 -3.94
C LYS A 217 7.33 -32.74 -2.60
N MET A 218 7.29 -31.40 -2.56
CA MET A 218 7.02 -30.61 -1.35
C MET A 218 5.54 -30.49 -1.04
N ALA A 219 4.65 -30.59 -2.04
CA ALA A 219 3.23 -30.42 -1.86
C ALA A 219 2.67 -31.43 -0.84
N GLY A 220 2.12 -30.94 0.26
CA GLY A 220 1.63 -31.75 1.39
C GLY A 220 2.72 -32.35 2.29
N ARG A 221 4.01 -32.06 2.05
CA ARG A 221 5.15 -32.59 2.78
C ARG A 221 6.18 -31.53 3.17
N VAL A 222 5.74 -30.29 3.34
CA VAL A 222 6.64 -29.15 3.68
C VAL A 222 7.39 -29.40 4.99
N GLY A 223 6.81 -30.14 5.95
CA GLY A 223 7.47 -30.52 7.19
C GLY A 223 8.70 -31.43 7.03
N ASP A 224 8.91 -32.06 5.86
CA ASP A 224 10.14 -32.80 5.56
C ASP A 224 11.30 -31.84 5.21
N TYR A 225 11.00 -30.58 4.90
CA TYR A 225 11.97 -29.56 4.45
C TYR A 225 12.23 -28.49 5.49
N ILE A 226 11.27 -28.18 6.36
CA ILE A 226 11.41 -27.19 7.42
C ILE A 226 10.65 -27.63 8.66
N THR A 227 11.24 -27.47 9.84
CA THR A 227 10.64 -27.81 11.12
C THR A 227 9.91 -26.62 11.74
N LEU A 228 9.01 -26.91 12.70
CA LEU A 228 8.34 -25.85 13.45
C LEU A 228 9.33 -24.99 14.26
N GLU A 229 10.40 -25.60 14.79
CA GLU A 229 11.48 -24.90 15.49
C GLU A 229 12.22 -23.91 14.56
N GLU A 230 12.52 -24.30 13.33
CA GLU A 230 13.13 -23.42 12.32
C GLU A 230 12.21 -22.25 11.92
N ILE A 231 10.87 -22.45 11.98
CA ILE A 231 9.87 -21.41 11.68
C ILE A 231 9.75 -20.42 12.84
N LEU A 232 9.73 -20.90 14.07
CA LEU A 232 9.49 -20.07 15.25
C LEU A 232 10.76 -19.35 15.76
N GLY A 233 11.94 -19.77 15.32
CA GLY A 233 13.25 -19.15 15.61
C GLY A 233 13.83 -19.49 16.92
#